data_ecd036c487ede93c0412d27e2edc3d7b
#
_entry.id   ecd036c487ede93c0412d27e2edc3d7b
#
_cell.length_a   1.000
_cell.length_b   1.000
_cell.length_c   1.000
_cell.angle_alpha   90.00
_cell.angle_beta   90.00
_cell.angle_gamma   90.00
#
_symmetry.space_group_name_H-M   'P 1'
#
loop_
_entity.id
_entity.type
_entity.pdbx_description
1 polymer ?
#
loop_
_entity_poly.entity_id
_entity_poly.type
_entity_poly.pdbx_seq_one_letter_code
_entity_poly.pdbx_strand_id
1 'polypeptide(L)'
;PLVYAGEKEQKIPKEMIYGTWDLSSVGQTIMRDDVTDVSKSAAYKGADLPVHSSQIILQPDGTIGNGIGTWDYDNDHTVTLNFDADGNNDNYEFYQSGDTMKLFVMTGYDKDKRESAIIMTGTDQNSVASFAKKSNAVSQSTKTVNRIETTPTTITKSTNGNPILGFDADGKTLYAGDPAAYVEDDTVYLYAGHDTSTGDSYVMPEWVCYTSKDMENWEYKGSVMSAKDISWRSNDTSAWASQVIKHNGKYYLYFCTWDKTSSGKHSIGVAVSDSPTGPFKDIGTPLVKGTLTEPQSSNWNDIDPTVWIETVDGVEHRYLAWGNGIFYVCELNDDMISVKDLDNDGSITMGKDVLQQEFTGLQDGLGFTEAPWIYRQQDADGNYTGKYYLFGAFGWREQMGYATSDSMYGPWTWGGIIMEPTATSNTNHPSVIDFKGKTYFIYHNGSLVWGSGFRRSVCVSEMTFNEDGTVPYIDETSTGLTGTASFITTADNKYLGYTAFSNPSDDASYPLKKQLTVTADGADLKTTQWEIEKGKSDSTNENYVSIQAVYKPGLYLCVDGTNVVLTQQDTTSTALAKKMTFKTVEAIDGTVGKVSFESVSTPGYFITVSGDNITLTDGSNTANCSFSV
;
A
#
# COMPACT_ATOMS: atom_id res chain seq x y z
N PRO A 1 35.40 -7.14 -23.49
CA PRO A 1 35.62 -7.87 -22.28
C PRO A 1 35.29 -6.91 -21.14
N LEU A 2 34.28 -7.25 -20.47
CA LEU A 2 33.66 -6.46 -19.44
C LEU A 2 34.50 -6.47 -18.19
N VAL A 3 34.88 -5.31 -17.81
CA VAL A 3 35.58 -5.03 -16.56
C VAL A 3 34.54 -4.47 -15.59
N TYR A 4 33.51 -5.21 -15.29
CA TYR A 4 32.52 -4.75 -14.31
C TYR A 4 32.62 -5.49 -12.99
N ALA A 5 33.07 -6.73 -13.00
CA ALA A 5 33.07 -7.58 -11.82
C ALA A 5 34.11 -7.22 -10.75
N GLY A 6 35.12 -6.40 -11.06
CA GLY A 6 36.16 -6.05 -10.11
C GLY A 6 36.07 -4.65 -9.50
N GLU A 7 35.23 -3.77 -10.06
CA GLU A 7 35.18 -2.35 -9.66
C GLU A 7 33.96 -2.00 -8.76
N LYS A 8 33.10 -2.98 -8.46
CA LYS A 8 31.87 -2.82 -7.69
C LYS A 8 32.07 -2.45 -6.22
N GLU A 9 33.27 -2.62 -5.69
CA GLU A 9 33.52 -2.41 -4.26
C GLU A 9 34.06 -1.02 -3.91
N GLN A 10 34.37 -0.21 -4.89
CA GLN A 10 34.91 1.12 -4.63
C GLN A 10 33.78 2.15 -4.60
N LYS A 11 33.34 2.50 -3.39
CA LYS A 11 32.41 3.62 -3.18
C LYS A 11 33.03 4.90 -3.75
N ILE A 12 32.38 5.45 -4.75
CA ILE A 12 32.83 6.69 -5.37
C ILE A 12 32.28 7.87 -4.56
N PRO A 13 33.13 8.76 -4.04
CA PRO A 13 32.67 9.91 -3.29
C PRO A 13 31.78 10.83 -4.15
N LYS A 14 30.71 11.36 -3.56
CA LYS A 14 29.76 12.25 -4.23
C LYS A 14 30.46 13.46 -4.87
N GLU A 15 31.55 13.91 -4.27
CA GLU A 15 32.38 15.01 -4.76
C GLU A 15 33.00 14.75 -6.14
N MET A 16 33.19 13.50 -6.49
CA MET A 16 33.68 13.12 -7.82
C MET A 16 32.61 13.18 -8.91
N ILE A 17 31.35 13.33 -8.54
CA ILE A 17 30.21 13.35 -9.47
C ILE A 17 29.89 14.79 -9.88
N TYR A 18 30.08 15.78 -9.01
CA TYR A 18 29.83 17.18 -9.40
C TYR A 18 30.62 17.58 -10.62
N GLY A 19 30.10 18.51 -11.40
CA GLY A 19 30.77 19.13 -12.50
C GLY A 19 30.10 18.90 -13.83
N THR A 20 30.83 19.19 -14.88
CA THR A 20 30.33 19.12 -16.25
C THR A 20 30.58 17.75 -16.86
N TRP A 21 29.52 17.15 -17.36
CA TRP A 21 29.53 15.90 -18.10
C TRP A 21 29.14 16.15 -19.55
N ASP A 22 30.01 15.80 -20.48
CA ASP A 22 29.74 15.92 -21.91
C ASP A 22 29.26 14.60 -22.48
N LEU A 23 28.29 14.63 -23.38
CA LEU A 23 27.90 13.48 -24.18
C LEU A 23 29.09 13.09 -25.08
N SER A 24 29.75 12.01 -24.75
CA SER A 24 31.04 11.64 -25.39
C SER A 24 30.91 10.63 -26.52
N SER A 25 29.94 9.72 -26.44
CA SER A 25 29.72 8.71 -27.47
C SER A 25 28.48 7.87 -27.18
N VAL A 26 28.03 7.21 -28.19
CA VAL A 26 27.03 6.13 -28.06
C VAL A 26 27.75 4.87 -27.58
N GLY A 27 27.21 4.27 -26.54
CA GLY A 27 27.93 3.32 -25.72
C GLY A 27 27.85 1.88 -26.11
N GLN A 28 28.48 1.10 -25.28
CA GLN A 28 28.47 -0.35 -25.31
C GLN A 28 27.51 -0.88 -24.26
N THR A 29 26.94 -2.07 -24.43
CA THR A 29 26.13 -2.73 -23.45
C THR A 29 26.97 -3.19 -22.28
N ILE A 30 26.54 -2.92 -21.09
CA ILE A 30 27.10 -3.45 -19.87
C ILE A 30 26.03 -4.37 -19.29
N MET A 31 26.37 -5.64 -19.13
CA MET A 31 25.49 -6.61 -18.47
C MET A 31 26.00 -6.86 -17.06
N ARG A 32 25.09 -6.88 -16.10
CA ARG A 32 25.39 -7.42 -14.77
C ARG A 32 25.47 -8.94 -14.84
N ASP A 33 26.31 -9.53 -14.00
CA ASP A 33 26.54 -11.00 -13.97
C ASP A 33 25.27 -11.79 -13.61
N ASP A 34 24.27 -11.15 -13.00
CA ASP A 34 22.99 -11.73 -12.60
C ASP A 34 21.90 -11.65 -13.70
N VAL A 35 22.18 -11.00 -14.83
CA VAL A 35 21.25 -10.92 -15.95
C VAL A 35 21.44 -12.08 -16.90
N THR A 36 20.57 -13.06 -16.81
CA THR A 36 20.68 -14.30 -17.61
C THR A 36 19.94 -14.27 -18.95
N ASP A 37 19.09 -13.26 -19.21
CA ASP A 37 18.25 -13.23 -20.42
C ASP A 37 18.12 -11.83 -21.01
N VAL A 38 19.03 -11.54 -21.92
CA VAL A 38 19.10 -10.26 -22.66
C VAL A 38 17.91 -10.08 -23.62
N SER A 39 17.23 -11.17 -23.99
CA SER A 39 16.13 -11.11 -24.98
C SER A 39 14.86 -10.48 -24.42
N LYS A 40 14.77 -10.37 -23.11
CA LYS A 40 13.64 -9.74 -22.40
C LYS A 40 13.84 -8.25 -22.13
N SER A 41 15.02 -7.70 -22.39
CA SER A 41 15.15 -6.26 -22.40
C SER A 41 14.27 -5.71 -23.52
N ALA A 42 13.27 -4.94 -23.17
CA ALA A 42 12.49 -4.23 -24.16
C ALA A 42 13.44 -3.47 -25.06
N ALA A 43 13.37 -3.71 -26.35
CA ALA A 43 14.22 -3.05 -27.33
C ALA A 43 14.01 -1.53 -27.19
N TYR A 44 14.91 -0.88 -26.49
CA TYR A 44 14.91 0.56 -26.40
C TYR A 44 15.27 1.11 -27.78
N LYS A 45 14.37 1.84 -28.36
CA LYS A 45 14.61 2.46 -29.66
C LYS A 45 15.23 3.82 -29.41
N GLY A 46 16.43 4.03 -29.93
CA GLY A 46 17.23 5.22 -29.70
C GLY A 46 16.59 6.61 -29.93
N ALA A 47 15.37 6.63 -30.48
CA ALA A 47 14.58 7.87 -30.60
C ALA A 47 14.00 8.38 -29.28
N ASP A 48 14.01 7.55 -28.24
CA ASP A 48 13.37 7.84 -26.95
C ASP A 48 14.41 8.06 -25.81
N LEU A 49 15.68 8.26 -26.14
CA LEU A 49 16.70 8.58 -25.16
C LEU A 49 16.38 9.94 -24.52
N PRO A 50 16.24 10.02 -23.20
CA PRO A 50 16.03 11.28 -22.50
C PRO A 50 17.30 12.09 -22.44
N VAL A 51 17.84 12.47 -23.62
CA VAL A 51 19.02 13.33 -23.73
C VAL A 51 18.54 14.76 -23.83
N HIS A 52 18.46 15.42 -22.71
CA HIS A 52 17.98 16.79 -22.63
C HIS A 52 19.02 17.81 -23.16
N SER A 53 20.29 17.41 -23.21
CA SER A 53 21.35 18.24 -23.80
C SER A 53 22.61 17.41 -24.10
N SER A 54 23.52 17.96 -24.92
CA SER A 54 24.86 17.39 -25.12
C SER A 54 25.78 17.54 -23.90
N GLN A 55 25.34 18.25 -22.88
CA GLN A 55 26.09 18.53 -21.67
C GLN A 55 25.17 18.54 -20.47
N ILE A 56 25.58 17.87 -19.39
CA ILE A 56 24.90 17.89 -18.08
C ILE A 56 25.85 18.46 -17.05
N ILE A 57 25.38 19.47 -16.30
CA ILE A 57 26.15 20.08 -15.22
C ILE A 57 25.49 19.69 -13.90
N LEU A 58 26.16 18.88 -13.09
CA LEU A 58 25.71 18.48 -11.78
C LEU A 58 26.33 19.40 -10.74
N GLN A 59 25.48 20.19 -10.06
CA GLN A 59 25.92 21.15 -9.05
C GLN A 59 26.08 20.46 -7.69
N PRO A 60 26.98 20.92 -6.82
CA PRO A 60 27.13 20.40 -5.47
C PRO A 60 25.87 20.47 -4.60
N ASP A 61 25.00 21.43 -4.88
CA ASP A 61 23.73 21.66 -4.17
C ASP A 61 22.59 20.71 -4.59
N GLY A 62 22.86 19.79 -5.51
CA GLY A 62 21.86 18.84 -6.02
C GLY A 62 21.04 19.38 -7.18
N THR A 63 21.37 20.55 -7.73
CA THR A 63 20.70 21.07 -8.93
C THR A 63 21.41 20.65 -10.22
N ILE A 64 20.67 20.65 -11.33
CA ILE A 64 21.19 20.40 -12.67
C ILE A 64 21.26 21.71 -13.45
N GLY A 65 22.44 22.06 -13.95
CA GLY A 65 22.65 23.23 -14.78
C GLY A 65 22.19 24.52 -14.11
N ASN A 66 21.39 25.29 -14.79
CA ASN A 66 20.84 26.58 -14.29
C ASN A 66 19.47 26.40 -13.61
N GLY A 67 19.26 25.30 -12.90
CA GLY A 67 17.99 24.99 -12.23
C GLY A 67 16.97 24.33 -13.15
N ILE A 68 17.43 23.57 -14.14
CA ILE A 68 16.56 22.79 -15.05
C ILE A 68 16.10 21.46 -14.44
N GLY A 69 16.54 21.17 -13.22
CA GLY A 69 16.18 19.96 -12.50
C GLY A 69 17.05 19.74 -11.28
N THR A 70 16.89 18.57 -10.69
CA THR A 70 17.66 18.14 -9.51
C THR A 70 18.34 16.80 -9.79
N TRP A 71 19.38 16.48 -9.03
CA TRP A 71 20.03 15.20 -9.08
C TRP A 71 20.33 14.66 -7.69
N ASP A 72 20.32 13.33 -7.59
CA ASP A 72 20.70 12.62 -6.38
C ASP A 72 21.65 11.48 -6.71
N TYR A 73 22.39 11.03 -5.72
CA TYR A 73 23.36 9.95 -5.81
C TYR A 73 23.19 9.01 -4.63
N ASP A 74 23.02 7.72 -4.91
CA ASP A 74 22.78 6.68 -3.89
C ASP A 74 24.00 6.38 -2.99
N ASN A 75 25.12 7.08 -3.20
CA ASN A 75 26.43 6.86 -2.56
C ASN A 75 27.04 5.48 -2.84
N ASP A 76 26.57 4.84 -3.88
CA ASP A 76 27.13 3.60 -4.41
C ASP A 76 27.61 3.83 -5.85
N HIS A 77 26.69 3.89 -6.82
CA HIS A 77 27.05 4.13 -8.22
C HIS A 77 25.87 4.61 -9.11
N THR A 78 24.71 4.88 -8.53
CA THR A 78 23.56 5.35 -9.30
C THR A 78 23.31 6.83 -9.07
N VAL A 79 23.25 7.58 -10.16
CA VAL A 79 22.84 8.99 -10.19
C VAL A 79 21.43 9.06 -10.77
N THR A 80 20.51 9.67 -10.03
CA THR A 80 19.16 9.95 -10.51
C THR A 80 19.07 11.40 -10.93
N LEU A 81 18.68 11.66 -12.17
CA LEU A 81 18.42 12.99 -12.69
C LEU A 81 16.90 13.19 -12.80
N ASN A 82 16.42 14.29 -12.24
CA ASN A 82 15.02 14.69 -12.29
C ASN A 82 14.93 16.05 -13.00
N PHE A 83 14.36 16.06 -14.20
CA PHE A 83 14.15 17.27 -14.98
C PHE A 83 12.74 17.81 -14.77
N ASP A 84 12.62 19.07 -14.35
CA ASP A 84 11.34 19.69 -14.00
C ASP A 84 10.37 19.81 -15.19
N ALA A 85 10.90 19.77 -16.41
CA ALA A 85 10.12 20.00 -17.62
C ALA A 85 9.23 18.81 -18.04
N ASP A 86 9.59 17.60 -17.67
CA ASP A 86 8.89 16.38 -18.10
C ASP A 86 8.37 15.50 -16.96
N GLY A 87 8.75 15.81 -15.72
CA GLY A 87 8.33 15.06 -14.54
C GLY A 87 8.90 13.64 -14.45
N ASN A 88 9.82 13.28 -15.35
CA ASN A 88 10.45 11.97 -15.37
C ASN A 88 11.76 11.97 -14.58
N ASN A 89 12.03 10.85 -13.94
CA ASN A 89 13.31 10.59 -13.28
C ASN A 89 14.15 9.68 -14.17
N ASP A 90 15.28 10.19 -14.63
CA ASP A 90 16.24 9.42 -15.38
C ASP A 90 17.32 8.86 -14.45
N ASN A 91 17.52 7.56 -14.49
CA ASN A 91 18.57 6.91 -13.72
C ASN A 91 19.79 6.65 -14.60
N TYR A 92 20.96 7.00 -14.05
CA TYR A 92 22.24 6.81 -14.71
C TYR A 92 23.14 5.97 -13.84
N GLU A 93 23.78 4.97 -14.39
CA GLU A 93 24.87 4.30 -13.72
C GLU A 93 26.20 4.99 -14.01
N PHE A 94 27.02 4.99 -13.00
CA PHE A 94 28.24 5.72 -12.96
C PHE A 94 29.37 4.79 -12.53
N TYR A 95 30.45 4.79 -13.26
CA TYR A 95 31.60 3.99 -12.88
C TYR A 95 32.91 4.62 -13.38
N GLN A 96 34.01 4.21 -12.74
CA GLN A 96 35.34 4.63 -13.10
C GLN A 96 35.99 3.58 -13.97
N SER A 97 36.56 4.01 -15.10
CA SER A 97 37.36 3.17 -15.99
C SER A 97 38.76 3.80 -16.13
N GLY A 98 39.73 3.28 -15.38
CA GLY A 98 41.04 3.91 -15.22
C GLY A 98 40.92 5.31 -14.62
N ASP A 99 41.49 6.31 -15.24
CA ASP A 99 41.39 7.72 -14.79
C ASP A 99 40.17 8.45 -15.36
N THR A 100 39.30 7.73 -16.05
CA THR A 100 38.11 8.32 -16.70
C THR A 100 36.85 7.94 -15.95
N MET A 101 36.05 8.95 -15.59
CA MET A 101 34.74 8.79 -15.00
C MET A 101 33.67 8.81 -16.08
N LYS A 102 32.76 7.86 -16.06
CA LYS A 102 31.67 7.75 -17.04
C LYS A 102 30.32 7.61 -16.35
N LEU A 103 29.36 8.34 -16.87
CA LEU A 103 27.95 8.29 -16.46
C LEU A 103 27.16 7.65 -17.61
N PHE A 104 26.50 6.55 -17.37
CA PHE A 104 25.74 5.82 -18.39
C PHE A 104 24.25 6.00 -18.21
N VAL A 105 23.55 6.25 -19.29
CA VAL A 105 22.09 6.23 -19.33
C VAL A 105 21.62 4.79 -19.21
N MET A 106 20.80 4.53 -18.20
CA MET A 106 20.16 3.24 -18.01
C MET A 106 18.85 3.21 -18.77
N THR A 107 18.87 2.61 -19.94
CA THR A 107 17.67 2.42 -20.76
C THR A 107 17.07 1.05 -20.50
N GLY A 108 15.75 0.98 -20.45
CA GLY A 108 15.05 -0.26 -20.11
C GLY A 108 15.12 -0.62 -18.61
N TYR A 109 15.38 0.36 -17.78
CA TYR A 109 15.38 0.19 -16.34
C TYR A 109 14.00 -0.20 -15.84
N ASP A 110 13.89 -1.44 -15.39
CA ASP A 110 12.73 -1.88 -14.62
C ASP A 110 12.92 -1.44 -13.16
N LYS A 111 12.14 -0.45 -12.73
CA LYS A 111 12.21 0.08 -11.37
C LYS A 111 12.01 -0.98 -10.30
N ASP A 112 11.33 -2.07 -10.64
CA ASP A 112 11.03 -3.18 -9.74
C ASP A 112 12.13 -4.25 -9.74
N LYS A 113 13.12 -4.15 -10.64
CA LYS A 113 14.24 -5.09 -10.79
C LYS A 113 15.58 -4.38 -10.85
N ARG A 114 15.84 -3.50 -9.91
CA ARG A 114 17.10 -2.72 -9.87
C ARG A 114 18.38 -3.56 -9.93
N GLU A 115 18.33 -4.78 -9.40
CA GLU A 115 19.47 -5.68 -9.42
C GLU A 115 19.66 -6.40 -10.77
N SER A 116 18.62 -6.40 -11.62
CA SER A 116 18.63 -7.01 -12.94
C SER A 116 18.57 -6.02 -14.09
N ALA A 117 18.85 -4.74 -13.84
CA ALA A 117 18.85 -3.72 -14.85
C ALA A 117 19.87 -4.04 -15.95
N ILE A 118 19.37 -4.21 -17.16
CA ILE A 118 20.19 -4.42 -18.34
C ILE A 118 20.55 -3.05 -18.88
N ILE A 119 21.80 -2.76 -18.81
CA ILE A 119 22.37 -1.63 -19.49
C ILE A 119 22.71 -2.10 -20.88
N MET A 120 22.02 -1.53 -21.85
CA MET A 120 22.14 -2.01 -23.21
C MET A 120 23.46 -1.72 -23.84
N THR A 121 23.92 -2.68 -24.56
CA THR A 121 24.97 -2.59 -25.44
C THR A 121 24.72 -3.24 -26.67
N GLY A 122 25.46 -3.28 -27.40
CA GLY A 122 25.69 -4.25 -28.25
C GLY A 122 25.49 -3.95 -29.69
N THR A 123 24.74 -4.55 -30.40
CA THR A 123 24.60 -4.46 -31.86
C THR A 123 23.94 -3.19 -32.36
N ASP A 124 23.25 -2.45 -31.52
CA ASP A 124 22.68 -1.14 -31.86
C ASP A 124 23.39 -0.04 -31.07
N GLN A 125 24.43 0.48 -31.62
CA GLN A 125 25.26 1.53 -31.02
C GLN A 125 24.53 2.86 -30.83
N ASN A 126 23.31 2.99 -31.35
CA ASN A 126 22.54 4.22 -31.23
C ASN A 126 21.62 4.23 -30.01
N SER A 127 21.61 3.17 -29.22
CA SER A 127 20.65 3.01 -28.13
C SER A 127 21.17 3.38 -26.75
N VAL A 128 22.45 3.68 -26.56
CA VAL A 128 23.02 4.04 -25.24
C VAL A 128 23.91 5.27 -25.38
N ALA A 129 23.51 6.36 -24.75
CA ALA A 129 24.33 7.55 -24.63
C ALA A 129 25.23 7.47 -23.39
N SER A 130 26.48 7.85 -23.50
CA SER A 130 27.38 8.00 -22.37
C SER A 130 27.87 9.41 -22.21
N PHE A 131 28.02 9.85 -20.96
CA PHE A 131 28.57 11.15 -20.61
C PHE A 131 29.95 10.99 -20.01
N ALA A 132 30.91 11.78 -20.44
CA ALA A 132 32.25 11.84 -19.87
C ALA A 132 32.47 13.15 -19.14
N LYS A 133 32.98 13.07 -17.91
CA LYS A 133 33.33 14.25 -17.14
C LYS A 133 34.49 14.96 -17.78
N LYS A 134 34.36 16.29 -17.99
CA LYS A 134 35.47 17.12 -18.45
C LYS A 134 36.54 17.18 -17.38
N SER A 135 37.79 16.92 -17.78
CA SER A 135 38.96 16.97 -16.91
C SER A 135 39.46 18.41 -16.59
N ASN A 136 38.75 19.41 -17.02
CA ASN A 136 39.11 20.77 -16.66
C ASN A 136 38.58 21.11 -15.30
N ALA A 137 39.49 21.49 -14.40
CA ALA A 137 39.15 22.11 -13.15
C ALA A 137 38.12 23.22 -13.42
N VAL A 138 36.87 22.90 -13.13
CA VAL A 138 35.88 23.92 -12.84
C VAL A 138 36.52 24.66 -11.67
N SER A 139 36.97 25.88 -11.89
CA SER A 139 37.32 26.74 -10.78
C SER A 139 36.12 26.66 -9.86
N GLN A 140 36.29 26.02 -8.73
CA GLN A 140 35.32 26.04 -7.69
C GLN A 140 35.06 27.49 -7.39
N SER A 141 34.05 28.08 -8.03
CA SER A 141 33.34 29.13 -7.41
C SER A 141 32.71 28.46 -6.19
N THR A 142 33.50 28.32 -5.16
CA THR A 142 33.03 28.14 -3.81
C THR A 142 32.21 29.37 -3.52
N LYS A 143 30.94 29.37 -3.94
CA LYS A 143 29.93 29.92 -3.07
C LYS A 143 30.08 29.06 -1.84
N THR A 144 30.78 29.55 -0.85
CA THR A 144 30.69 29.10 0.52
C THR A 144 29.21 29.31 0.84
N VAL A 145 28.40 28.29 0.60
CA VAL A 145 27.11 28.22 1.22
C VAL A 145 27.48 28.14 2.68
N ASN A 146 27.29 29.23 3.42
CA ASN A 146 27.41 29.24 4.85
C ASN A 146 26.33 28.28 5.34
N ARG A 147 26.66 26.99 5.40
CA ARG A 147 25.79 25.99 6.00
C ARG A 147 25.61 26.41 7.44
N ILE A 148 24.38 26.57 7.85
CA ILE A 148 24.04 26.78 9.24
C ILE A 148 24.54 25.51 9.97
N GLU A 149 25.41 25.71 10.96
CA GLU A 149 25.82 24.63 11.86
C GLU A 149 24.59 24.16 12.62
N THR A 150 24.29 22.88 12.55
CA THR A 150 23.12 22.28 13.19
C THR A 150 23.53 21.28 14.24
N THR A 151 22.85 21.29 15.36
CA THR A 151 22.99 20.29 16.43
C THR A 151 21.88 19.26 16.26
N PRO A 152 22.19 17.98 15.98
CA PRO A 152 21.17 16.94 15.93
C PRO A 152 20.43 16.83 17.26
N THR A 153 19.11 16.65 17.18
CA THR A 153 18.27 16.40 18.35
C THR A 153 17.27 15.30 18.07
N THR A 154 16.80 14.62 19.09
CA THR A 154 15.77 13.61 18.95
C THR A 154 14.43 14.17 19.38
N ILE A 155 13.37 13.75 18.68
CA ILE A 155 11.98 14.00 19.08
C ILE A 155 11.29 12.68 19.38
N THR A 156 10.24 12.75 20.18
CA THR A 156 9.40 11.59 20.45
C THR A 156 8.74 11.14 19.16
N LYS A 157 8.94 9.89 18.80
CA LYS A 157 8.27 9.28 17.67
C LYS A 157 6.89 8.78 18.08
N SER A 158 5.96 8.81 17.15
CA SER A 158 4.63 8.24 17.32
C SER A 158 4.71 6.72 17.49
N THR A 159 3.72 6.15 18.15
CA THR A 159 3.49 4.71 18.13
C THR A 159 2.50 4.39 17.02
N ASN A 160 2.83 3.41 16.19
CA ASN A 160 1.94 2.98 15.12
C ASN A 160 0.84 2.10 15.70
N GLY A 161 -0.40 2.28 15.22
CA GLY A 161 -1.53 1.43 15.55
C GLY A 161 -2.06 0.66 14.34
N ASN A 162 -1.91 1.22 13.16
CA ASN A 162 -2.19 0.62 11.86
C ASN A 162 -0.99 0.76 10.92
N PRO A 163 -0.74 -0.21 10.02
CA PRO A 163 -1.40 -1.52 9.93
C PRO A 163 -1.09 -2.43 11.12
N ILE A 164 -2.05 -3.33 11.46
CA ILE A 164 -1.89 -4.28 12.58
C ILE A 164 -1.09 -5.52 12.20
N LEU A 165 -0.99 -5.84 10.92
CA LEU A 165 -0.16 -6.92 10.39
C LEU A 165 0.96 -6.34 9.52
N GLY A 166 2.10 -6.98 9.48
CA GLY A 166 3.20 -6.46 8.65
C GLY A 166 4.45 -7.32 8.58
N PHE A 167 4.54 -8.37 9.40
CA PHE A 167 5.76 -9.17 9.49
C PHE A 167 5.45 -10.66 9.61
N ASP A 168 6.35 -11.49 9.04
CA ASP A 168 6.39 -12.93 9.28
C ASP A 168 7.13 -13.28 10.59
N ALA A 169 7.33 -14.57 10.83
CA ALA A 169 8.00 -15.06 12.03
C ALA A 169 9.48 -14.61 12.16
N ASP A 170 10.13 -14.32 11.05
CA ASP A 170 11.52 -13.86 11.00
C ASP A 170 11.65 -12.33 11.06
N GLY A 171 10.52 -11.63 11.18
CA GLY A 171 10.46 -10.16 11.17
C GLY A 171 10.61 -9.54 9.78
N LYS A 172 10.47 -10.34 8.72
CA LYS A 172 10.48 -9.87 7.34
C LYS A 172 9.11 -9.30 6.97
N THR A 173 9.08 -8.21 6.23
CA THR A 173 7.84 -7.57 5.77
C THR A 173 6.97 -8.56 4.99
N LEU A 174 5.71 -8.66 5.40
CA LEU A 174 4.68 -9.47 4.76
C LEU A 174 3.45 -8.62 4.50
N TYR A 175 3.08 -8.49 3.22
CA TYR A 175 1.87 -7.79 2.81
C TYR A 175 0.70 -8.75 2.76
N ALA A 176 -0.45 -8.30 3.23
CA ALA A 176 -1.65 -9.12 3.28
C ALA A 176 -2.91 -8.28 3.08
N GLY A 177 -3.84 -8.78 2.31
CA GLY A 177 -5.12 -8.13 2.01
C GLY A 177 -6.32 -9.04 2.24
N ASP A 178 -7.52 -8.50 2.06
CA ASP A 178 -8.79 -9.19 2.21
C ASP A 178 -8.93 -9.88 3.57
N PRO A 179 -8.89 -9.11 4.67
CA PRO A 179 -8.87 -9.65 6.03
C PRO A 179 -10.19 -10.33 6.38
N ALA A 180 -10.11 -11.49 7.00
CA ALA A 180 -11.26 -12.23 7.51
C ALA A 180 -10.98 -12.76 8.91
N ALA A 181 -11.61 -12.17 9.91
CA ALA A 181 -11.41 -12.55 11.30
C ALA A 181 -12.40 -13.61 11.76
N TYR A 182 -11.91 -14.52 12.57
CA TYR A 182 -12.68 -15.53 13.28
C TYR A 182 -12.35 -15.48 14.77
N VAL A 183 -13.37 -15.48 15.60
CA VAL A 183 -13.21 -15.42 17.06
C VAL A 183 -13.55 -16.76 17.68
N GLU A 184 -12.63 -17.30 18.47
CA GLU A 184 -12.86 -18.48 19.29
C GLU A 184 -12.29 -18.25 20.69
N ASP A 185 -13.14 -18.38 21.69
CA ASP A 185 -12.81 -18.13 23.11
C ASP A 185 -12.17 -16.73 23.31
N ASP A 186 -10.92 -16.68 23.76
CA ASP A 186 -10.18 -15.45 24.02
C ASP A 186 -9.21 -15.05 22.89
N THR A 187 -9.40 -15.63 21.71
CA THR A 187 -8.45 -15.49 20.59
C THR A 187 -9.17 -15.08 19.31
N VAL A 188 -8.61 -14.07 18.65
CA VAL A 188 -8.96 -13.71 17.28
C VAL A 188 -7.96 -14.36 16.33
N TYR A 189 -8.45 -15.09 15.35
CA TYR A 189 -7.71 -15.62 14.22
C TYR A 189 -8.00 -14.75 13.01
N LEU A 190 -6.99 -14.14 12.43
CA LEU A 190 -7.13 -13.24 11.29
C LEU A 190 -6.46 -13.85 10.07
N TYR A 191 -7.27 -14.21 9.10
CA TYR A 191 -6.82 -14.77 7.82
C TYR A 191 -6.74 -13.67 6.78
N ALA A 192 -5.76 -13.77 5.89
CA ALA A 192 -5.60 -12.84 4.79
C ALA A 192 -4.88 -13.49 3.62
N GLY A 193 -5.08 -12.98 2.41
CA GLY A 193 -4.29 -13.36 1.25
C GLY A 193 -2.92 -12.70 1.31
N HIS A 194 -1.86 -13.46 1.04
CA HIS A 194 -0.49 -12.98 1.04
C HIS A 194 -0.17 -12.29 -0.28
N ASP A 195 -0.06 -10.97 -0.28
CA ASP A 195 0.32 -10.17 -1.46
C ASP A 195 1.84 -10.24 -1.68
N THR A 196 2.24 -10.80 -2.82
CA THR A 196 3.66 -10.91 -3.22
C THR A 196 3.98 -10.15 -4.49
N SER A 197 3.08 -9.29 -4.93
CA SER A 197 3.23 -8.53 -6.18
C SER A 197 4.45 -7.62 -6.14
N THR A 198 5.16 -7.55 -7.26
CA THR A 198 6.22 -6.56 -7.50
C THR A 198 5.77 -5.45 -8.45
N GLY A 199 4.53 -5.47 -8.92
CA GLY A 199 3.96 -4.53 -9.88
C GLY A 199 2.50 -4.20 -9.58
N ASP A 200 1.72 -3.97 -10.61
CA ASP A 200 0.34 -3.50 -10.56
C ASP A 200 -0.67 -4.62 -10.89
N SER A 201 -0.48 -5.78 -10.29
CA SER A 201 -1.39 -6.93 -10.39
C SER A 201 -1.41 -7.71 -9.10
N TYR A 202 -2.54 -8.37 -8.80
CA TYR A 202 -2.63 -9.25 -7.64
C TYR A 202 -1.85 -10.54 -7.87
N VAL A 203 -0.91 -10.82 -6.97
CA VAL A 203 -0.12 -12.06 -6.94
C VAL A 203 -0.19 -12.60 -5.52
N MET A 204 -1.07 -13.57 -5.31
CA MET A 204 -1.42 -14.09 -3.98
C MET A 204 -1.28 -15.61 -3.98
N PRO A 205 -0.11 -16.15 -3.58
CA PRO A 205 0.16 -17.59 -3.65
C PRO A 205 -0.48 -18.40 -2.52
N GLU A 206 -0.89 -17.77 -1.43
CA GLU A 206 -1.32 -18.47 -0.22
C GLU A 206 -2.19 -17.60 0.69
N TRP A 207 -2.88 -18.25 1.61
CA TRP A 207 -3.56 -17.63 2.75
C TRP A 207 -2.71 -17.78 4.00
N VAL A 208 -2.55 -16.71 4.75
CA VAL A 208 -1.80 -16.66 6.01
C VAL A 208 -2.73 -16.42 7.19
N CYS A 209 -2.28 -16.77 8.37
CA CYS A 209 -3.02 -16.57 9.62
C CYS A 209 -2.15 -15.84 10.65
N TYR A 210 -2.78 -14.91 11.34
CA TYR A 210 -2.26 -14.25 12.54
C TYR A 210 -3.24 -14.46 13.68
N THR A 211 -2.77 -14.40 14.92
CA THR A 211 -3.62 -14.48 16.10
C THR A 211 -3.37 -13.34 17.05
N SER A 212 -4.42 -12.91 17.74
CA SER A 212 -4.34 -11.91 18.79
C SER A 212 -5.28 -12.25 19.95
N LYS A 213 -4.90 -11.82 21.15
CA LYS A 213 -5.74 -11.89 22.35
C LYS A 213 -6.24 -10.52 22.83
N ASP A 214 -5.85 -9.46 22.15
CA ASP A 214 -6.14 -8.06 22.55
C ASP A 214 -6.42 -7.10 21.39
N MET A 215 -6.36 -7.56 20.13
CA MET A 215 -6.46 -6.77 18.91
C MET A 215 -5.29 -5.82 18.64
N GLU A 216 -4.29 -5.82 19.52
CA GLU A 216 -3.12 -4.92 19.45
C GLU A 216 -1.85 -5.68 19.12
N ASN A 217 -1.65 -6.84 19.76
CA ASN A 217 -0.49 -7.69 19.59
C ASN A 217 -0.85 -8.90 18.73
N TRP A 218 -0.18 -9.04 17.60
CA TRP A 218 -0.47 -10.07 16.60
C TRP A 218 0.72 -11.00 16.42
N GLU A 219 0.45 -12.30 16.42
CA GLU A 219 1.45 -13.35 16.21
C GLU A 219 1.20 -14.05 14.87
N TYR A 220 2.21 -14.09 14.01
CA TYR A 220 2.16 -14.81 12.75
C TYR A 220 2.16 -16.32 12.99
N LYS A 221 1.18 -17.01 12.42
CA LYS A 221 1.01 -18.48 12.55
C LYS A 221 1.42 -19.27 11.31
N GLY A 222 1.76 -18.59 10.24
CA GLY A 222 2.19 -19.19 9.00
C GLY A 222 1.13 -19.21 7.91
N SER A 223 1.50 -19.86 6.82
CA SER A 223 0.58 -20.19 5.73
C SER A 223 -0.38 -21.31 6.19
N VAL A 224 -1.68 -21.09 6.00
CA VAL A 224 -2.70 -22.07 6.35
C VAL A 224 -3.12 -22.93 5.17
N MET A 225 -2.93 -22.43 3.94
CA MET A 225 -3.18 -23.13 2.69
C MET A 225 -2.49 -22.41 1.54
N SER A 226 -1.95 -23.14 0.59
CA SER A 226 -1.39 -22.60 -0.64
C SER A 226 -2.34 -22.77 -1.82
N ALA A 227 -2.40 -21.76 -2.71
CA ALA A 227 -3.20 -21.86 -3.93
C ALA A 227 -2.82 -23.07 -4.78
N LYS A 228 -1.51 -23.42 -4.81
CA LYS A 228 -1.01 -24.59 -5.56
C LYS A 228 -1.57 -25.95 -5.08
N ASP A 229 -2.10 -26.01 -3.87
CA ASP A 229 -2.67 -27.25 -3.31
C ASP A 229 -4.11 -27.51 -3.80
N ILE A 230 -4.72 -26.55 -4.51
CA ILE A 230 -6.06 -26.68 -5.09
C ILE A 230 -5.97 -27.39 -6.43
N SER A 231 -6.54 -28.57 -6.55
CA SER A 231 -6.37 -29.41 -7.75
C SER A 231 -7.07 -28.86 -9.00
N TRP A 232 -8.13 -28.07 -8.83
CA TRP A 232 -8.95 -27.53 -9.92
C TRP A 232 -8.59 -26.09 -10.33
N ARG A 233 -7.64 -25.44 -9.64
CA ARG A 233 -7.17 -24.09 -9.98
C ARG A 233 -6.57 -23.99 -11.37
N SER A 234 -6.61 -22.80 -11.96
CA SER A 234 -5.95 -22.51 -13.25
C SER A 234 -4.60 -21.80 -13.10
N ASN A 235 -4.29 -21.23 -11.92
CA ASN A 235 -2.98 -20.62 -11.61
C ASN A 235 -2.66 -20.75 -10.11
N ASP A 236 -1.44 -20.41 -9.73
CA ASP A 236 -0.90 -20.56 -8.38
C ASP A 236 -0.89 -19.25 -7.57
N THR A 237 -1.49 -18.18 -8.08
CA THR A 237 -1.34 -16.82 -7.54
C THR A 237 -2.67 -16.12 -7.26
N SER A 238 -3.76 -16.88 -7.12
CA SER A 238 -5.10 -16.34 -6.89
C SER A 238 -5.72 -16.87 -5.61
N ALA A 239 -4.97 -16.83 -4.52
CA ALA A 239 -5.47 -17.03 -3.16
C ALA A 239 -6.21 -15.76 -2.70
N TRP A 240 -7.37 -15.49 -3.31
CA TRP A 240 -8.15 -14.28 -3.08
C TRP A 240 -8.97 -14.38 -1.79
N ALA A 241 -9.86 -13.46 -1.53
CA ALA A 241 -10.60 -13.35 -0.29
C ALA A 241 -11.17 -14.67 0.23
N SER A 242 -11.15 -14.83 1.54
CA SER A 242 -11.62 -16.05 2.22
C SER A 242 -12.30 -15.72 3.55
N GLN A 243 -12.99 -16.70 4.11
CA GLN A 243 -13.49 -16.63 5.49
C GLN A 243 -13.47 -18.02 6.12
N VAL A 244 -13.12 -18.09 7.41
CA VAL A 244 -13.14 -19.31 8.20
C VAL A 244 -14.31 -19.32 9.17
N ILE A 245 -14.94 -20.47 9.33
CA ILE A 245 -15.93 -20.73 10.37
C ILE A 245 -15.73 -22.13 10.94
N LYS A 246 -16.11 -22.32 12.21
CA LYS A 246 -16.12 -23.64 12.87
C LYS A 246 -17.52 -24.24 12.84
N HIS A 247 -17.61 -25.54 12.53
CA HIS A 247 -18.82 -26.33 12.63
C HIS A 247 -18.49 -27.77 13.02
N ASN A 248 -19.21 -28.33 13.98
CA ASN A 248 -19.06 -29.72 14.45
C ASN A 248 -17.60 -30.14 14.71
N GLY A 249 -16.81 -29.24 15.35
CA GLY A 249 -15.42 -29.49 15.74
C GLY A 249 -14.39 -29.39 14.62
N LYS A 250 -14.80 -29.01 13.42
CA LYS A 250 -13.91 -28.75 12.28
C LYS A 250 -13.97 -27.30 11.85
N TYR A 251 -12.93 -26.85 11.15
CA TYR A 251 -12.81 -25.50 10.60
C TYR A 251 -12.92 -25.57 9.09
N TYR A 252 -13.69 -24.66 8.52
CA TYR A 252 -13.99 -24.58 7.10
C TYR A 252 -13.52 -23.24 6.58
N LEU A 253 -12.57 -23.25 5.64
CA LEU A 253 -12.10 -22.06 4.94
C LEU A 253 -12.77 -22.01 3.58
N TYR A 254 -13.67 -21.04 3.41
CA TYR A 254 -14.28 -20.72 2.11
C TYR A 254 -13.39 -19.71 1.41
N PHE A 255 -13.12 -19.92 0.14
CA PHE A 255 -12.20 -19.13 -0.66
C PHE A 255 -12.68 -19.02 -2.11
N CYS A 256 -12.04 -18.19 -2.90
CA CYS A 256 -12.24 -18.13 -4.34
C CYS A 256 -10.91 -18.17 -5.09
N THR A 257 -10.93 -18.75 -6.29
CA THR A 257 -9.77 -18.80 -7.18
C THR A 257 -10.21 -19.03 -8.63
N TRP A 258 -9.32 -18.75 -9.58
CA TRP A 258 -9.54 -19.09 -10.98
C TRP A 258 -9.63 -20.59 -11.18
N ASP A 259 -10.71 -21.01 -11.85
CA ASP A 259 -11.08 -22.43 -12.03
C ASP A 259 -10.90 -22.88 -13.48
N LYS A 260 -9.98 -23.84 -13.69
CA LYS A 260 -9.78 -24.45 -15.01
C LYS A 260 -10.96 -25.29 -15.51
N THR A 261 -11.89 -25.67 -14.61
CA THR A 261 -13.07 -26.46 -14.95
C THR A 261 -14.32 -25.63 -15.24
N SER A 262 -14.24 -24.30 -15.07
CA SER A 262 -15.34 -23.34 -15.20
C SER A 262 -15.11 -22.31 -16.32
N SER A 263 -14.57 -22.75 -17.46
CA SER A 263 -14.42 -21.93 -18.68
C SER A 263 -13.67 -20.60 -18.44
N GLY A 264 -12.63 -20.65 -17.57
CA GLY A 264 -11.81 -19.47 -17.25
C GLY A 264 -12.47 -18.47 -16.31
N LYS A 265 -13.43 -18.94 -15.51
CA LYS A 265 -14.11 -18.15 -14.46
C LYS A 265 -13.53 -18.44 -13.09
N HIS A 266 -13.80 -17.54 -12.14
CA HIS A 266 -13.66 -17.84 -10.72
C HIS A 266 -14.73 -18.82 -10.26
N SER A 267 -14.42 -19.57 -9.22
CA SER A 267 -15.34 -20.46 -8.49
C SER A 267 -15.10 -20.32 -6.99
N ILE A 268 -16.13 -20.61 -6.22
CA ILE A 268 -16.04 -20.67 -4.76
C ILE A 268 -15.60 -22.08 -4.37
N GLY A 269 -14.58 -22.18 -3.53
CA GLY A 269 -14.08 -23.42 -2.95
C GLY A 269 -14.26 -23.46 -1.44
N VAL A 270 -14.05 -24.65 -0.89
CA VAL A 270 -13.98 -24.87 0.56
C VAL A 270 -12.86 -25.84 0.89
N ALA A 271 -12.16 -25.56 1.97
CA ALA A 271 -11.12 -26.41 2.52
C ALA A 271 -11.39 -26.68 4.02
N VAL A 272 -10.95 -27.82 4.52
CA VAL A 272 -11.28 -28.30 5.86
C VAL A 272 -10.01 -28.54 6.67
N SER A 273 -10.05 -28.22 7.96
CA SER A 273 -8.97 -28.48 8.92
C SER A 273 -9.52 -28.89 10.29
N ASP A 274 -8.69 -29.59 11.05
CA ASP A 274 -8.94 -29.87 12.47
C ASP A 274 -8.41 -28.76 13.40
N SER A 275 -7.74 -27.75 12.83
CA SER A 275 -7.15 -26.62 13.57
C SER A 275 -7.50 -25.29 12.89
N PRO A 276 -7.75 -24.21 13.66
CA PRO A 276 -7.99 -22.89 13.07
C PRO A 276 -6.75 -22.32 12.37
N THR A 277 -5.56 -22.80 12.70
CA THR A 277 -4.30 -22.38 12.04
C THR A 277 -3.90 -23.31 10.88
N GLY A 278 -4.81 -24.20 10.46
CA GLY A 278 -4.56 -25.14 9.36
C GLY A 278 -3.65 -26.34 9.74
N PRO A 279 -3.08 -27.02 8.77
CA PRO A 279 -3.29 -26.82 7.35
C PRO A 279 -4.72 -27.14 6.90
N PHE A 280 -5.27 -26.29 6.04
CA PHE A 280 -6.56 -26.57 5.40
C PHE A 280 -6.35 -27.41 4.14
N LYS A 281 -7.25 -28.32 3.91
CA LYS A 281 -7.21 -29.23 2.78
C LYS A 281 -8.45 -29.03 1.89
N ASP A 282 -8.21 -28.66 0.64
CA ASP A 282 -9.25 -28.53 -0.39
C ASP A 282 -10.04 -29.83 -0.57
N ILE A 283 -11.35 -29.72 -0.77
CA ILE A 283 -12.23 -30.90 -1.00
C ILE A 283 -12.05 -31.55 -2.38
N GLY A 284 -11.23 -30.94 -3.25
CA GLY A 284 -10.87 -31.49 -4.57
C GLY A 284 -11.78 -31.07 -5.72
N THR A 285 -12.80 -30.25 -5.45
CA THR A 285 -13.74 -29.71 -6.45
C THR A 285 -14.25 -28.36 -5.97
N PRO A 286 -14.63 -27.43 -6.87
CA PRO A 286 -15.36 -26.23 -6.47
C PRO A 286 -16.65 -26.56 -5.73
N LEU A 287 -16.96 -25.79 -4.71
CA LEU A 287 -18.25 -25.82 -4.01
C LEU A 287 -19.35 -25.19 -4.87
N VAL A 288 -19.07 -24.02 -5.43
CA VAL A 288 -19.92 -23.33 -6.42
C VAL A 288 -19.08 -23.05 -7.66
N LYS A 289 -19.45 -23.67 -8.77
CA LYS A 289 -18.77 -23.43 -10.05
C LYS A 289 -19.19 -22.11 -10.67
N GLY A 290 -18.25 -21.37 -11.25
CA GLY A 290 -18.55 -20.14 -11.98
C GLY A 290 -19.51 -20.32 -13.16
N THR A 291 -19.68 -21.52 -13.67
CA THR A 291 -20.69 -21.83 -14.70
C THR A 291 -22.11 -22.03 -14.15
N LEU A 292 -22.27 -22.18 -12.83
CA LEU A 292 -23.61 -22.29 -12.22
C LEU A 292 -24.34 -20.95 -12.21
N THR A 293 -23.62 -19.86 -12.03
CA THR A 293 -24.16 -18.50 -11.84
C THR A 293 -24.27 -17.70 -13.17
N GLU A 294 -24.21 -18.37 -14.29
CA GLU A 294 -24.39 -17.74 -15.62
C GLU A 294 -25.86 -17.30 -15.87
N PRO A 295 -26.07 -16.19 -16.60
CA PRO A 295 -25.08 -15.35 -17.24
C PRO A 295 -24.36 -14.41 -16.28
N GLN A 296 -23.04 -14.22 -16.49
CA GLN A 296 -22.19 -13.36 -15.68
C GLN A 296 -21.75 -12.10 -16.44
N SER A 297 -21.59 -11.00 -15.74
CA SER A 297 -21.06 -9.74 -16.29
C SER A 297 -19.54 -9.74 -16.42
N SER A 298 -18.84 -10.58 -15.62
CA SER A 298 -17.40 -10.75 -15.65
C SER A 298 -17.02 -12.20 -15.34
N ASN A 299 -15.75 -12.57 -15.57
CA ASN A 299 -15.26 -13.91 -15.23
C ASN A 299 -14.98 -14.09 -13.73
N TRP A 300 -15.15 -13.05 -12.92
CA TRP A 300 -14.91 -13.04 -11.47
C TRP A 300 -16.16 -12.60 -10.67
N ASN A 301 -17.35 -12.91 -11.13
CA ASN A 301 -18.56 -12.68 -10.33
C ASN A 301 -18.63 -13.57 -9.08
N ASP A 302 -18.04 -14.77 -9.14
CA ASP A 302 -18.00 -15.70 -8.01
C ASP A 302 -16.71 -15.57 -7.21
N ILE A 303 -16.63 -14.47 -6.43
CA ILE A 303 -15.54 -14.20 -5.51
C ILE A 303 -16.06 -13.80 -4.14
N ASP A 304 -15.16 -13.70 -3.18
CA ASP A 304 -15.34 -13.11 -1.85
C ASP A 304 -16.44 -13.81 -1.04
N PRO A 305 -16.29 -15.10 -0.72
CA PRO A 305 -17.27 -15.82 0.08
C PRO A 305 -17.31 -15.30 1.52
N THR A 306 -18.54 -15.19 2.04
CA THR A 306 -18.83 -14.97 3.46
C THR A 306 -19.79 -16.05 3.94
N VAL A 307 -19.58 -16.53 5.15
CA VAL A 307 -20.33 -17.65 5.72
C VAL A 307 -20.95 -17.27 7.05
N TRP A 308 -22.18 -17.71 7.28
CA TRP A 308 -22.93 -17.41 8.50
C TRP A 308 -23.73 -18.61 8.97
N ILE A 309 -23.61 -18.96 10.24
CA ILE A 309 -24.37 -20.04 10.89
C ILE A 309 -25.19 -19.45 12.02
N GLU A 310 -26.46 -19.78 12.06
CA GLU A 310 -27.33 -19.44 13.19
C GLU A 310 -28.49 -20.41 13.34
N THR A 311 -29.09 -20.44 14.52
CA THR A 311 -30.30 -21.19 14.78
C THR A 311 -31.49 -20.24 14.84
N VAL A 312 -32.46 -20.43 13.96
CA VAL A 312 -33.72 -19.70 13.93
C VAL A 312 -34.87 -20.67 14.17
N ASP A 313 -35.72 -20.41 15.15
CA ASP A 313 -36.85 -21.26 15.53
C ASP A 313 -36.48 -22.76 15.74
N GLY A 314 -35.28 -22.98 16.28
CA GLY A 314 -34.75 -24.32 16.56
C GLY A 314 -34.19 -25.07 15.34
N VAL A 315 -34.12 -24.42 14.19
CA VAL A 315 -33.51 -24.95 12.97
C VAL A 315 -32.18 -24.23 12.73
N GLU A 316 -31.11 -25.01 12.57
CA GLU A 316 -29.81 -24.45 12.20
C GLU A 316 -29.74 -24.20 10.69
N HIS A 317 -29.41 -22.96 10.36
CA HIS A 317 -29.18 -22.49 9.01
C HIS A 317 -27.68 -22.20 8.80
N ARG A 318 -27.14 -22.59 7.67
CA ARG A 318 -25.75 -22.42 7.26
C ARG A 318 -25.74 -21.72 5.92
N TYR A 319 -25.57 -20.40 5.97
CA TYR A 319 -25.60 -19.56 4.78
C TYR A 319 -24.20 -19.36 4.22
N LEU A 320 -24.07 -19.44 2.90
CA LEU A 320 -22.92 -19.01 2.14
C LEU A 320 -23.37 -17.90 1.20
N ALA A 321 -22.67 -16.78 1.24
CA ALA A 321 -22.94 -15.64 0.37
C ALA A 321 -21.64 -15.16 -0.28
N TRP A 322 -21.73 -14.56 -1.48
CA TRP A 322 -20.57 -14.10 -2.21
C TRP A 322 -20.96 -13.16 -3.35
N GLY A 323 -20.00 -12.55 -4.02
CA GLY A 323 -20.24 -11.94 -5.31
C GLY A 323 -19.40 -10.70 -5.62
N ASN A 324 -19.36 -10.42 -6.92
CA ASN A 324 -18.84 -9.18 -7.48
C ASN A 324 -19.85 -8.66 -8.51
N GLY A 325 -20.31 -7.42 -8.34
CA GLY A 325 -21.39 -6.81 -9.12
C GLY A 325 -22.77 -7.39 -8.84
N ILE A 326 -22.85 -8.63 -8.44
CA ILE A 326 -24.07 -9.36 -8.06
C ILE A 326 -23.78 -10.02 -6.70
N PHE A 327 -24.76 -9.98 -5.80
CA PHE A 327 -24.67 -10.64 -4.51
C PHE A 327 -25.55 -11.89 -4.50
N TYR A 328 -24.94 -13.04 -4.18
CA TYR A 328 -25.60 -14.35 -4.15
C TYR A 328 -25.65 -14.89 -2.73
N VAL A 329 -26.69 -15.67 -2.44
CA VAL A 329 -26.85 -16.43 -1.18
C VAL A 329 -27.35 -17.83 -1.49
N CYS A 330 -26.79 -18.83 -0.80
CA CYS A 330 -27.33 -20.19 -0.73
C CYS A 330 -27.26 -20.73 0.69
N GLU A 331 -27.93 -21.85 0.96
CA GLU A 331 -27.70 -22.64 2.18
C GLU A 331 -26.75 -23.81 1.90
N LEU A 332 -26.01 -24.19 2.93
CA LEU A 332 -25.17 -25.37 2.94
C LEU A 332 -25.86 -26.52 3.68
N ASN A 333 -25.56 -27.74 3.27
CA ASN A 333 -25.89 -28.92 4.05
C ASN A 333 -25.08 -28.98 5.36
N ASP A 334 -25.41 -29.89 6.25
CA ASP A 334 -24.72 -30.07 7.54
C ASP A 334 -23.23 -30.43 7.38
N ASP A 335 -22.86 -30.96 6.23
CA ASP A 335 -21.48 -31.31 5.89
C ASP A 335 -20.58 -30.06 5.64
N MET A 336 -21.18 -28.88 5.49
CA MET A 336 -20.50 -27.61 5.19
C MET A 336 -19.73 -27.54 3.85
N ILE A 337 -19.78 -28.59 3.06
CA ILE A 337 -19.04 -28.78 1.81
C ILE A 337 -19.91 -29.02 0.58
N SER A 338 -21.22 -28.90 0.73
CA SER A 338 -22.19 -29.02 -0.36
C SER A 338 -23.34 -28.02 -0.21
N VAL A 339 -23.81 -27.50 -1.36
CA VAL A 339 -24.99 -26.60 -1.40
C VAL A 339 -26.24 -27.42 -1.16
N LYS A 340 -27.17 -26.88 -0.39
CA LYS A 340 -28.44 -27.51 -0.07
C LYS A 340 -29.42 -27.35 -1.23
N ASP A 341 -30.00 -28.44 -1.66
CA ASP A 341 -31.12 -28.51 -2.60
C ASP A 341 -32.40 -28.10 -1.87
N LEU A 342 -32.86 -26.84 -2.07
CA LEU A 342 -33.97 -26.27 -1.33
C LEU A 342 -35.34 -26.74 -1.84
N ASP A 343 -35.47 -27.06 -3.12
CA ASP A 343 -36.73 -27.53 -3.73
C ASP A 343 -36.81 -29.08 -3.84
N ASN A 344 -35.74 -29.78 -3.47
CA ASN A 344 -35.61 -31.23 -3.46
C ASN A 344 -35.83 -31.86 -4.86
N ASP A 345 -35.39 -31.18 -5.91
CA ASP A 345 -35.50 -31.68 -7.28
C ASP A 345 -34.29 -32.54 -7.73
N GLY A 346 -33.26 -32.62 -6.89
CA GLY A 346 -32.05 -33.41 -7.09
C GLY A 346 -30.95 -32.69 -7.86
N SER A 347 -31.09 -31.38 -8.07
CA SER A 347 -30.11 -30.56 -8.77
C SER A 347 -29.95 -29.20 -8.10
N ILE A 348 -28.73 -28.65 -8.14
CA ILE A 348 -28.47 -27.27 -7.65
C ILE A 348 -28.55 -26.30 -8.80
N THR A 349 -29.47 -25.35 -8.72
CA THR A 349 -29.77 -24.41 -9.81
C THR A 349 -29.87 -22.96 -9.34
N MET A 350 -29.54 -22.04 -10.27
CA MET A 350 -29.78 -20.62 -10.07
C MET A 350 -31.27 -20.31 -9.99
N GLY A 351 -31.62 -19.39 -9.07
CA GLY A 351 -32.99 -18.94 -8.88
C GLY A 351 -33.84 -19.82 -7.96
N LYS A 352 -33.33 -21.01 -7.57
CA LYS A 352 -33.97 -21.91 -6.63
C LYS A 352 -33.10 -22.17 -5.39
N ASP A 353 -31.88 -22.65 -5.58
CA ASP A 353 -30.96 -23.02 -4.50
C ASP A 353 -29.88 -21.95 -4.28
N VAL A 354 -29.46 -21.30 -5.37
CA VAL A 354 -28.58 -20.11 -5.34
C VAL A 354 -29.40 -18.92 -5.78
N LEU A 355 -29.54 -17.95 -4.88
CA LEU A 355 -30.44 -16.81 -5.06
C LEU A 355 -29.65 -15.51 -5.20
N GLN A 356 -29.91 -14.80 -6.31
CA GLN A 356 -29.43 -13.42 -6.45
C GLN A 356 -30.21 -12.52 -5.51
N GLN A 357 -29.50 -11.62 -4.86
CA GLN A 357 -30.07 -10.70 -3.89
C GLN A 357 -30.36 -9.34 -4.51
N GLU A 358 -31.36 -8.65 -3.96
CA GLU A 358 -31.76 -7.32 -4.37
C GLU A 358 -31.41 -6.28 -3.30
N PHE A 359 -30.91 -5.13 -3.77
CA PHE A 359 -30.68 -3.97 -2.93
C PHE A 359 -31.77 -2.92 -3.20
N THR A 360 -32.24 -2.30 -2.15
CA THR A 360 -33.21 -1.20 -2.19
C THR A 360 -32.61 0.05 -1.56
N GLY A 361 -32.97 1.24 -2.09
CA GLY A 361 -32.54 2.51 -1.53
C GLY A 361 -31.10 2.91 -1.84
N LEU A 362 -30.40 2.19 -2.73
CA LEU A 362 -29.09 2.63 -3.23
C LEU A 362 -29.23 3.98 -3.96
N GLN A 363 -28.23 4.85 -3.79
CA GLN A 363 -28.16 6.12 -4.52
C GLN A 363 -27.90 5.86 -6.02
N ASP A 364 -28.37 6.78 -6.86
CA ASP A 364 -28.16 6.68 -8.30
C ASP A 364 -26.65 6.56 -8.64
N GLY A 365 -26.32 5.54 -9.42
CA GLY A 365 -24.94 5.24 -9.82
C GLY A 365 -24.10 4.48 -8.78
N LEU A 366 -24.64 4.20 -7.60
CA LEU A 366 -23.98 3.37 -6.60
C LEU A 366 -24.48 1.93 -6.71
N GLY A 367 -23.58 0.97 -6.84
CA GLY A 367 -23.87 -0.46 -6.86
C GLY A 367 -23.01 -1.21 -5.85
N PHE A 368 -23.47 -2.40 -5.47
CA PHE A 368 -22.62 -3.36 -4.79
C PHE A 368 -21.47 -3.76 -5.73
N THR A 369 -20.25 -3.69 -5.21
CA THR A 369 -19.04 -4.06 -5.95
C THR A 369 -18.61 -5.47 -5.58
N GLU A 370 -18.17 -5.69 -4.33
CA GLU A 370 -17.65 -6.98 -3.87
C GLU A 370 -17.49 -7.00 -2.34
N ALA A 371 -16.74 -7.97 -1.84
CA ALA A 371 -16.31 -8.05 -0.43
C ALA A 371 -17.46 -8.10 0.58
N PRO A 372 -18.47 -8.96 0.40
CA PRO A 372 -19.56 -9.06 1.37
C PRO A 372 -19.08 -9.67 2.68
N TRP A 373 -19.56 -9.13 3.79
CA TRP A 373 -19.38 -9.66 5.13
C TRP A 373 -20.70 -9.62 5.88
N ILE A 374 -21.18 -10.77 6.33
CA ILE A 374 -22.42 -10.88 7.11
C ILE A 374 -22.10 -10.71 8.59
N TYR A 375 -22.92 -9.91 9.26
CA TYR A 375 -22.85 -9.67 10.69
C TYR A 375 -24.25 -9.51 11.29
N ARG A 376 -24.41 -9.89 12.53
CA ARG A 376 -25.62 -9.66 13.33
C ARG A 376 -25.21 -9.40 14.77
N GLN A 377 -25.86 -8.43 15.41
CA GLN A 377 -25.61 -8.11 16.81
C GLN A 377 -26.04 -9.24 17.72
N GLN A 378 -25.39 -9.37 18.87
CA GLN A 378 -25.78 -10.31 19.93
C GLN A 378 -26.24 -9.53 21.16
N ASP A 379 -27.20 -10.12 21.89
CA ASP A 379 -27.56 -9.67 23.23
C ASP A 379 -26.54 -10.14 24.29
N ALA A 380 -26.78 -9.80 25.56
CA ALA A 380 -25.89 -10.19 26.66
C ALA A 380 -25.82 -11.71 26.88
N ASP A 381 -26.80 -12.46 26.41
CA ASP A 381 -26.87 -13.91 26.51
C ASP A 381 -26.27 -14.61 25.27
N GLY A 382 -25.78 -13.84 24.29
CA GLY A 382 -25.15 -14.32 23.07
C GLY A 382 -26.15 -14.72 21.98
N ASN A 383 -27.43 -14.38 22.11
CA ASN A 383 -28.40 -14.62 21.06
C ASN A 383 -28.33 -13.51 20.01
N TYR A 384 -28.43 -13.88 18.74
CA TYR A 384 -28.51 -12.91 17.66
C TYR A 384 -29.81 -12.12 17.72
N THR A 385 -29.69 -10.81 17.59
CA THR A 385 -30.82 -9.87 17.67
C THR A 385 -30.81 -8.88 16.52
N GLY A 386 -31.97 -8.29 16.25
CA GLY A 386 -32.11 -7.25 15.23
C GLY A 386 -31.94 -7.78 13.80
N LYS A 387 -31.56 -6.88 12.91
CA LYS A 387 -31.38 -7.18 11.48
C LYS A 387 -30.04 -7.82 11.19
N TYR A 388 -29.96 -8.49 10.05
CA TYR A 388 -28.69 -8.82 9.42
C TYR A 388 -28.08 -7.53 8.85
N TYR A 389 -26.77 -7.43 8.98
CA TYR A 389 -25.94 -6.43 8.31
C TYR A 389 -25.13 -7.13 7.24
N LEU A 390 -25.14 -6.58 6.05
CA LEU A 390 -24.21 -6.88 4.99
C LEU A 390 -23.26 -5.68 4.88
N PHE A 391 -22.03 -5.85 5.32
CA PHE A 391 -20.95 -4.91 5.03
C PHE A 391 -20.30 -5.30 3.71
N GLY A 392 -19.81 -4.34 2.95
CA GLY A 392 -19.18 -4.64 1.66
C GLY A 392 -18.62 -3.40 0.97
N ALA A 393 -18.03 -3.64 -0.19
CA ALA A 393 -17.57 -2.59 -1.09
C ALA A 393 -18.69 -2.14 -2.02
N PHE A 394 -18.82 -0.83 -2.18
CA PHE A 394 -19.80 -0.20 -3.06
C PHE A 394 -19.14 0.86 -3.92
N GLY A 395 -19.50 0.89 -5.21
CA GLY A 395 -18.92 1.83 -6.17
C GLY A 395 -17.45 1.55 -6.51
N TRP A 396 -16.90 2.44 -7.30
CA TRP A 396 -15.49 2.40 -7.69
C TRP A 396 -14.88 3.85 -7.60
N ARG A 397 -13.70 4.11 -7.00
CA ARG A 397 -12.95 3.23 -6.06
C ARG A 397 -13.84 2.78 -4.92
N GLU A 398 -13.53 1.64 -4.32
CA GLU A 398 -14.39 1.00 -3.34
C GLU A 398 -14.51 1.79 -2.05
N GLN A 399 -15.73 2.13 -1.72
CA GLN A 399 -16.14 2.66 -0.44
C GLN A 399 -16.71 1.51 0.39
N MET A 400 -16.45 1.51 1.68
CA MET A 400 -17.11 0.57 2.57
C MET A 400 -18.48 1.10 2.94
N GLY A 401 -19.48 0.28 2.75
CA GLY A 401 -20.85 0.59 3.12
C GLY A 401 -21.55 -0.59 3.74
N TYR A 402 -22.83 -0.41 4.08
CA TYR A 402 -23.64 -1.48 4.61
C TYR A 402 -25.09 -1.43 4.11
N ALA A 403 -25.71 -2.58 4.13
CA ALA A 403 -27.14 -2.74 3.97
C ALA A 403 -27.67 -3.64 5.07
N THR A 404 -28.98 -3.55 5.36
CA THR A 404 -29.63 -4.37 6.38
C THR A 404 -30.82 -5.12 5.82
N SER A 405 -31.14 -6.27 6.42
CA SER A 405 -32.32 -7.06 6.08
C SER A 405 -32.85 -7.82 7.29
N ASP A 406 -34.13 -8.15 7.26
CA ASP A 406 -34.75 -9.04 8.25
C ASP A 406 -34.52 -10.53 7.89
N SER A 407 -33.96 -10.79 6.71
CA SER A 407 -33.69 -12.14 6.20
C SER A 407 -32.38 -12.19 5.43
N MET A 408 -31.67 -13.34 5.50
CA MET A 408 -30.49 -13.58 4.64
C MET A 408 -30.82 -13.56 3.15
N TYR A 409 -32.07 -13.74 2.80
CA TYR A 409 -32.56 -13.68 1.42
C TYR A 409 -33.07 -12.30 0.99
N GLY A 410 -32.75 -11.28 1.78
CA GLY A 410 -33.13 -9.90 1.46
C GLY A 410 -34.63 -9.60 1.54
N PRO A 411 -35.13 -8.54 0.90
CA PRO A 411 -34.31 -7.53 0.23
C PRO A 411 -33.38 -6.79 1.20
N TRP A 412 -32.24 -6.36 0.70
CA TRP A 412 -31.24 -5.62 1.46
C TRP A 412 -31.46 -4.11 1.30
N THR A 413 -31.74 -3.46 2.41
CA THR A 413 -31.98 -2.00 2.44
C THR A 413 -30.67 -1.28 2.69
N TRP A 414 -30.29 -0.40 1.78
CA TRP A 414 -29.08 0.41 1.89
C TRP A 414 -29.07 1.26 3.17
N GLY A 415 -27.99 1.20 3.91
CA GLY A 415 -27.78 1.91 5.17
C GLY A 415 -26.87 3.14 5.05
N GLY A 416 -25.88 3.10 4.17
CA GLY A 416 -24.97 4.23 3.96
C GLY A 416 -23.52 3.83 3.80
N ILE A 417 -22.70 4.79 3.39
CA ILE A 417 -21.23 4.68 3.38
C ILE A 417 -20.71 4.87 4.81
N ILE A 418 -19.82 3.99 5.21
CA ILE A 418 -19.16 4.04 6.53
C ILE A 418 -17.66 4.33 6.45
N MET A 419 -17.03 4.18 5.28
CA MET A 419 -15.64 4.55 5.05
C MET A 419 -15.45 4.92 3.58
N GLU A 420 -14.84 6.07 3.32
CA GLU A 420 -14.41 6.47 1.98
C GLU A 420 -13.33 5.52 1.43
N PRO A 421 -13.03 5.54 0.12
CA PRO A 421 -11.90 4.79 -0.41
C PRO A 421 -10.62 5.10 0.37
N THR A 422 -9.83 4.08 0.65
CA THR A 422 -8.55 4.30 1.36
C THR A 422 -7.56 5.09 0.51
N ALA A 423 -6.62 5.77 1.16
CA ALA A 423 -5.67 6.64 0.47
C ALA A 423 -4.75 5.88 -0.51
N THR A 424 -4.52 4.60 -0.27
CA THR A 424 -3.46 3.83 -0.91
C THR A 424 -3.92 2.53 -1.58
N SER A 425 -5.22 2.22 -1.57
CA SER A 425 -5.76 1.05 -2.27
C SER A 425 -7.04 1.39 -3.04
N ASN A 426 -7.21 0.81 -4.21
CA ASN A 426 -8.45 0.92 -4.99
C ASN A 426 -9.55 0.01 -4.46
N THR A 427 -9.15 -1.10 -3.84
CA THR A 427 -10.04 -2.08 -3.21
C THR A 427 -10.04 -1.92 -1.70
N ASN A 428 -11.11 -2.39 -1.07
CA ASN A 428 -11.20 -2.55 0.37
C ASN A 428 -12.06 -3.78 0.71
N HIS A 429 -11.83 -4.37 1.88
CA HIS A 429 -12.51 -5.59 2.28
C HIS A 429 -12.83 -5.56 3.78
N PRO A 430 -14.10 -5.59 4.19
CA PRO A 430 -14.47 -5.49 5.59
C PRO A 430 -14.46 -6.86 6.29
N SER A 431 -14.10 -6.85 7.56
CA SER A 431 -14.41 -7.92 8.50
C SER A 431 -14.90 -7.29 9.79
N VAL A 432 -16.07 -7.69 10.26
CA VAL A 432 -16.69 -7.12 11.45
C VAL A 432 -16.87 -8.22 12.50
N ILE A 433 -16.28 -8.03 13.66
CA ILE A 433 -16.32 -9.01 14.75
C ILE A 433 -16.59 -8.35 16.09
N ASP A 434 -17.22 -9.10 17.00
CA ASP A 434 -17.28 -8.78 18.41
C ASP A 434 -16.19 -9.53 19.16
N PHE A 435 -15.44 -8.81 19.98
CA PHE A 435 -14.38 -9.38 20.80
C PHE A 435 -14.23 -8.60 22.11
N LYS A 436 -14.31 -9.32 23.24
CA LYS A 436 -14.17 -8.74 24.58
C LYS A 436 -15.05 -7.51 24.83
N GLY A 437 -16.31 -7.57 24.38
CA GLY A 437 -17.31 -6.51 24.61
C GLY A 437 -17.19 -5.28 23.73
N LYS A 438 -16.36 -5.34 22.69
CA LYS A 438 -16.24 -4.32 21.66
C LYS A 438 -16.48 -4.91 20.30
N THR A 439 -16.94 -4.07 19.36
CA THR A 439 -17.04 -4.42 17.95
C THR A 439 -15.88 -3.78 17.18
N TYR A 440 -15.27 -4.52 16.30
CA TYR A 440 -14.13 -4.08 15.50
C TYR A 440 -14.46 -4.16 14.01
N PHE A 441 -14.08 -3.11 13.30
CA PHE A 441 -14.09 -3.03 11.86
C PHE A 441 -12.66 -3.20 11.35
N ILE A 442 -12.40 -4.29 10.64
CA ILE A 442 -11.10 -4.64 10.09
C ILE A 442 -11.19 -4.41 8.58
N TYR A 443 -10.18 -3.80 8.01
CA TYR A 443 -10.15 -3.40 6.59
C TYR A 443 -8.73 -3.47 6.06
N HIS A 444 -8.51 -3.17 4.78
CA HIS A 444 -7.16 -3.09 4.26
C HIS A 444 -6.86 -1.76 3.54
N ASN A 445 -5.58 -1.44 3.43
CA ASN A 445 -5.02 -0.38 2.60
C ASN A 445 -3.63 -0.79 2.11
N GLY A 446 -2.86 0.13 1.53
CA GLY A 446 -1.47 -0.10 1.13
C GLY A 446 -0.47 0.73 1.92
N SER A 447 -0.74 1.01 3.20
CA SER A 447 0.05 1.95 4.01
C SER A 447 1.28 1.34 4.69
N LEU A 448 1.42 0.03 4.73
CA LEU A 448 2.65 -0.60 5.24
C LEU A 448 3.85 -0.11 4.43
N VAL A 449 5.03 -0.07 5.04
CA VAL A 449 6.26 0.42 4.39
C VAL A 449 6.42 -0.19 2.99
N TRP A 450 6.53 0.68 1.97
CA TRP A 450 6.59 0.32 0.54
C TRP A 450 5.37 -0.46 0.02
N GLY A 451 4.25 -0.37 0.72
CA GLY A 451 2.97 -0.95 0.31
C GLY A 451 2.31 -0.19 -0.85
N SER A 452 1.28 -0.81 -1.40
CA SER A 452 0.45 -0.26 -2.50
C SER A 452 -0.90 -0.96 -2.51
N GLY A 453 -1.77 -0.63 -3.47
CA GLY A 453 -3.02 -1.36 -3.69
C GLY A 453 -2.85 -2.84 -4.05
N PHE A 454 -1.64 -3.27 -4.42
CA PHE A 454 -1.27 -4.66 -4.75
C PHE A 454 -0.27 -5.29 -3.76
N ARG A 455 0.12 -4.53 -2.75
CA ARG A 455 0.88 -4.94 -1.55
C ARG A 455 0.17 -4.34 -0.36
N ARG A 456 -0.97 -4.94 -0.03
CA ARG A 456 -1.91 -4.42 0.95
C ARG A 456 -1.48 -4.73 2.37
N SER A 457 -2.12 -4.09 3.31
CA SER A 457 -1.89 -4.28 4.73
C SER A 457 -3.21 -4.14 5.50
N VAL A 458 -3.33 -4.91 6.56
CA VAL A 458 -4.56 -4.98 7.36
C VAL A 458 -4.56 -3.93 8.45
N CYS A 459 -5.67 -3.22 8.56
CA CYS A 459 -5.92 -2.17 9.52
C CYS A 459 -7.17 -2.48 10.36
N VAL A 460 -7.32 -1.81 11.50
CA VAL A 460 -8.47 -1.97 12.38
C VAL A 460 -8.93 -0.63 12.95
N SER A 461 -10.22 -0.53 13.17
CA SER A 461 -10.87 0.54 13.96
C SER A 461 -11.89 -0.07 14.91
N GLU A 462 -12.11 0.54 16.07
CA GLU A 462 -13.27 0.24 16.88
C GLU A 462 -14.52 0.76 16.18
N MET A 463 -15.60 -0.02 16.19
CA MET A 463 -16.87 0.31 15.55
C MET A 463 -17.99 0.31 16.57
N THR A 464 -18.95 1.18 16.36
CA THR A 464 -20.15 1.27 17.21
C THR A 464 -21.41 1.25 16.35
N PHE A 465 -22.54 1.01 16.99
CA PHE A 465 -23.87 1.14 16.40
C PHE A 465 -24.65 2.22 17.16
N ASN A 466 -25.39 3.05 16.44
CA ASN A 466 -26.35 3.96 17.03
C ASN A 466 -27.56 3.19 17.59
N GLU A 467 -28.34 3.82 18.44
CA GLU A 467 -29.55 3.21 19.05
C GLU A 467 -30.57 2.79 17.98
N ASP A 468 -30.62 3.46 16.85
CA ASP A 468 -31.49 3.13 15.72
C ASP A 468 -30.93 2.03 14.80
N GLY A 469 -29.75 1.47 15.11
CA GLY A 469 -29.07 0.45 14.33
C GLY A 469 -28.26 0.99 13.16
N THR A 470 -28.17 2.30 12.97
CA THR A 470 -27.26 2.87 11.95
C THR A 470 -25.81 2.78 12.41
N VAL A 471 -24.90 2.73 11.44
CA VAL A 471 -23.45 2.63 11.67
C VAL A 471 -22.80 3.98 11.44
N PRO A 472 -22.12 4.56 12.45
CA PRO A 472 -21.35 5.79 12.28
C PRO A 472 -20.22 5.64 11.27
N TYR A 473 -19.83 6.77 10.68
CA TYR A 473 -18.69 6.83 9.78
C TYR A 473 -17.38 6.46 10.52
N ILE A 474 -16.53 5.72 9.85
CA ILE A 474 -15.23 5.23 10.35
C ILE A 474 -14.13 5.88 9.51
N ASP A 475 -13.24 6.61 10.15
CA ASP A 475 -12.09 7.19 9.47
C ASP A 475 -10.98 6.14 9.27
N GLU A 476 -10.36 6.14 8.09
CA GLU A 476 -9.08 5.48 7.88
C GLU A 476 -8.00 6.22 8.67
N THR A 477 -7.25 5.53 9.53
CA THR A 477 -6.19 6.16 10.32
C THR A 477 -4.94 5.30 10.43
N SER A 478 -3.77 5.94 10.49
CA SER A 478 -2.51 5.27 10.83
C SER A 478 -2.41 4.93 12.32
N THR A 479 -3.12 5.66 13.17
CA THR A 479 -3.10 5.46 14.62
C THR A 479 -3.88 4.23 15.07
N GLY A 480 -4.88 3.78 14.30
CA GLY A 480 -5.68 2.61 14.68
C GLY A 480 -6.21 2.68 16.12
N LEU A 481 -6.00 1.59 16.89
CA LEU A 481 -6.50 1.49 18.27
C LEU A 481 -5.56 2.14 19.30
N THR A 482 -4.25 2.10 19.08
CA THR A 482 -3.24 2.40 20.12
C THR A 482 -2.16 3.37 19.67
N GLY A 483 -2.16 3.76 18.41
CA GLY A 483 -1.19 4.70 17.86
C GLY A 483 -1.37 6.12 18.41
N THR A 484 -0.32 6.90 18.29
CA THR A 484 -0.30 8.29 18.74
C THR A 484 -0.05 9.25 17.59
N ALA A 485 -0.63 10.42 17.67
CA ALA A 485 -0.46 11.50 16.70
C ALA A 485 0.18 12.71 17.34
N SER A 486 0.85 13.52 16.52
CA SER A 486 1.44 14.80 16.91
C SER A 486 0.87 15.93 16.06
N PHE A 487 0.86 17.13 16.62
CA PHE A 487 0.73 18.37 15.86
C PHE A 487 2.12 18.95 15.62
N ILE A 488 2.34 19.51 14.44
CA ILE A 488 3.56 20.27 14.12
C ILE A 488 3.13 21.74 14.02
N THR A 489 3.59 22.54 14.97
CA THR A 489 3.20 23.95 15.08
C THR A 489 4.34 24.88 14.70
N THR A 490 4.01 25.90 13.94
CA THR A 490 4.93 26.95 13.48
C THR A 490 5.28 27.95 14.58
N ALA A 491 6.21 28.85 14.31
CA ALA A 491 6.63 29.88 15.27
C ALA A 491 5.49 30.84 15.66
N ASP A 492 4.54 31.07 14.78
CA ASP A 492 3.35 31.91 14.99
C ASP A 492 2.10 31.12 15.44
N ASN A 493 2.31 29.91 15.97
CA ASN A 493 1.28 29.02 16.50
C ASN A 493 0.20 28.57 15.50
N LYS A 494 0.56 28.48 14.23
CA LYS A 494 -0.26 27.83 13.22
C LYS A 494 0.11 26.35 13.12
N TYR A 495 -0.79 25.54 12.62
CA TYR A 495 -0.60 24.10 12.45
C TYR A 495 -0.16 23.78 11.03
N LEU A 496 0.89 22.97 10.89
CA LEU A 496 1.23 22.33 9.61
C LEU A 496 0.10 21.38 9.23
N GLY A 497 -0.37 21.45 8.02
CA GLY A 497 -1.47 20.62 7.53
C GLY A 497 -1.53 20.56 6.01
N TYR A 498 -2.65 20.09 5.51
CA TYR A 498 -2.98 20.07 4.09
C TYR A 498 -4.47 20.40 3.90
N THR A 499 -4.84 20.90 2.72
CA THR A 499 -6.26 21.09 2.40
C THR A 499 -6.93 19.72 2.26
N ALA A 500 -8.06 19.53 2.92
CA ALA A 500 -8.84 18.31 2.82
C ALA A 500 -9.15 17.96 1.36
N PHE A 501 -9.03 16.70 1.02
CA PHE A 501 -9.32 16.18 -0.31
C PHE A 501 -9.90 14.77 -0.24
N SER A 502 -10.77 14.44 -1.19
CA SER A 502 -11.20 13.06 -1.42
C SER A 502 -10.05 12.28 -2.02
N ASN A 503 -9.97 10.99 -1.67
CA ASN A 503 -8.94 10.14 -2.24
C ASN A 503 -9.12 10.04 -3.75
N PRO A 504 -8.02 10.09 -4.53
CA PRO A 504 -8.09 10.17 -5.97
C PRO A 504 -8.75 8.93 -6.57
N SER A 505 -9.44 9.13 -7.69
CA SER A 505 -9.83 8.03 -8.58
C SER A 505 -8.59 7.44 -9.27
N ASP A 506 -8.75 6.30 -9.94
CA ASP A 506 -7.69 5.66 -10.72
C ASP A 506 -7.07 6.58 -11.79
N ASP A 507 -7.86 7.56 -12.26
CA ASP A 507 -7.41 8.55 -13.25
C ASP A 507 -6.54 9.67 -12.65
N ALA A 508 -6.35 9.69 -11.34
CA ALA A 508 -5.48 10.68 -10.74
C ALA A 508 -4.03 10.41 -11.12
N SER A 509 -3.33 11.45 -11.54
CA SER A 509 -1.91 11.37 -11.86
C SER A 509 -1.14 10.82 -10.66
N TYR A 510 -0.45 9.71 -10.85
CA TYR A 510 0.42 9.11 -9.89
C TYR A 510 1.88 9.51 -10.16
N PRO A 511 2.71 9.82 -9.15
CA PRO A 511 2.38 9.89 -7.73
C PRO A 511 1.52 11.11 -7.37
N LEU A 512 0.59 10.90 -6.45
CA LEU A 512 -0.22 12.00 -5.91
C LEU A 512 0.69 13.02 -5.23
N LYS A 513 0.54 14.29 -5.60
CA LYS A 513 1.24 15.41 -4.95
C LYS A 513 0.21 16.42 -4.46
N LYS A 514 0.12 16.63 -3.15
CA LYS A 514 -0.75 17.62 -2.53
C LYS A 514 0.07 18.67 -1.82
N GLN A 515 -0.27 19.92 -2.03
CA GLN A 515 0.39 21.04 -1.35
C GLN A 515 0.09 21.01 0.15
N LEU A 516 1.12 21.28 0.94
CA LEU A 516 1.00 21.53 2.36
C LEU A 516 0.63 22.99 2.59
N THR A 517 -0.04 23.23 3.70
CA THR A 517 -0.44 24.57 4.12
C THR A 517 -0.29 24.73 5.62
N VAL A 518 -0.49 25.94 6.12
CA VAL A 518 -0.63 26.20 7.55
C VAL A 518 -2.03 26.72 7.86
N THR A 519 -2.60 26.27 8.96
CA THR A 519 -3.92 26.69 9.43
C THR A 519 -3.83 27.44 10.75
N ALA A 520 -4.62 28.49 10.93
CA ALA A 520 -4.55 29.36 12.09
C ALA A 520 -5.08 28.71 13.39
N ASP A 521 -5.97 27.76 13.24
CA ASP A 521 -6.57 26.98 14.33
C ASP A 521 -6.67 25.52 13.93
N GLY A 522 -6.61 24.62 14.89
CA GLY A 522 -6.76 23.19 14.67
C GLY A 522 -8.22 22.78 14.35
N ALA A 523 -8.99 23.63 13.67
CA ALA A 523 -10.40 23.43 13.39
C ALA A 523 -10.67 22.20 12.52
N ASP A 524 -9.75 21.89 11.60
CA ASP A 524 -9.74 20.61 10.89
C ASP A 524 -8.63 19.71 11.45
N LEU A 525 -8.89 19.09 12.59
CA LEU A 525 -7.95 18.20 13.25
C LEU A 525 -7.44 17.07 12.33
N LYS A 526 -8.26 16.62 11.40
CA LYS A 526 -7.88 15.51 10.49
C LYS A 526 -6.75 15.87 9.54
N THR A 527 -6.67 17.10 9.10
CA THR A 527 -5.64 17.55 8.16
C THR A 527 -4.35 18.04 8.83
N THR A 528 -4.32 18.11 10.16
CA THR A 528 -3.20 18.65 10.94
C THR A 528 -2.55 17.65 11.89
N GLN A 529 -3.01 16.40 11.88
CA GLN A 529 -2.44 15.34 12.69
C GLN A 529 -1.44 14.50 11.90
N TRP A 530 -0.29 14.30 12.52
CA TRP A 530 0.85 13.63 11.91
C TRP A 530 1.34 12.47 12.77
N GLU A 531 1.72 11.40 12.14
CA GLU A 531 2.47 10.32 12.73
C GLU A 531 3.94 10.49 12.37
N ILE A 532 4.79 10.60 13.39
CA ILE A 532 6.23 10.80 13.22
C ILE A 532 6.92 9.48 13.44
N GLU A 533 7.46 8.93 12.38
CA GLU A 533 8.08 7.60 12.34
C GLU A 533 9.60 7.69 12.26
N LYS A 534 10.26 6.53 12.39
CA LYS A 534 11.67 6.37 12.03
C LYS A 534 11.89 6.72 10.56
N GLY A 535 13.03 7.33 10.25
CA GLY A 535 13.34 7.74 8.89
C GLY A 535 13.37 6.59 7.89
N LYS A 536 12.67 6.73 6.78
CA LYS A 536 12.60 5.71 5.71
C LYS A 536 13.95 5.42 5.05
N SER A 537 14.85 6.39 5.01
CA SER A 537 16.18 6.21 4.41
C SER A 537 17.15 5.49 5.34
N ASP A 538 16.97 5.61 6.66
CA ASP A 538 17.77 4.95 7.68
C ASP A 538 16.97 4.90 9.00
N SER A 539 16.37 3.76 9.28
CA SER A 539 15.56 3.54 10.48
C SER A 539 16.39 3.36 11.76
N THR A 540 17.72 3.26 11.64
CA THR A 540 18.64 3.13 12.78
C THR A 540 19.14 4.46 13.29
N ASN A 541 19.02 5.53 12.48
CA ASN A 541 19.41 6.87 12.89
C ASN A 541 18.27 7.53 13.69
N GLU A 542 18.52 7.71 15.00
CA GLU A 542 17.50 8.25 15.92
C GLU A 542 17.08 9.70 15.63
N ASN A 543 17.89 10.44 14.87
CA ASN A 543 17.57 11.81 14.45
C ASN A 543 16.84 11.86 13.10
N TYR A 544 16.64 10.73 12.43
CA TYR A 544 15.91 10.69 11.17
C TYR A 544 14.44 10.36 11.43
N VAL A 545 13.58 11.15 10.80
CA VAL A 545 12.12 10.98 10.87
C VAL A 545 11.51 11.01 9.47
N SER A 546 10.43 10.26 9.31
CA SER A 546 9.48 10.41 8.21
C SER A 546 8.13 10.76 8.82
N ILE A 547 7.35 11.60 8.15
CA ILE A 547 6.15 12.21 8.72
C ILE A 547 4.97 11.83 7.85
N GLN A 548 4.05 11.05 8.40
CA GLN A 548 2.88 10.50 7.74
C GLN A 548 1.61 11.25 8.17
N ALA A 549 0.69 11.46 7.24
CA ALA A 549 -0.62 12.00 7.58
C ALA A 549 -1.48 10.93 8.26
N VAL A 550 -2.00 11.20 9.47
CA VAL A 550 -2.80 10.24 10.24
C VAL A 550 -4.04 9.78 9.48
N TYR A 551 -4.77 10.71 8.86
CA TYR A 551 -6.02 10.43 8.14
C TYR A 551 -5.84 10.17 6.63
N LYS A 552 -4.61 10.04 6.19
CA LYS A 552 -4.21 9.61 4.85
C LYS A 552 -3.02 8.64 4.95
N PRO A 553 -3.19 7.49 5.61
CA PRO A 553 -2.11 6.53 5.84
C PRO A 553 -1.39 6.15 4.54
N GLY A 554 -0.06 6.10 4.60
CA GLY A 554 0.77 5.85 3.43
C GLY A 554 1.14 7.11 2.64
N LEU A 555 0.62 8.29 3.01
CA LEU A 555 1.02 9.58 2.45
C LEU A 555 1.95 10.31 3.42
N TYR A 556 3.09 10.74 2.90
CA TYR A 556 4.20 11.31 3.67
C TYR A 556 4.60 12.69 3.18
N LEU A 557 5.15 13.50 4.07
CA LEU A 557 5.88 14.70 3.67
C LEU A 557 7.05 14.28 2.78
N CYS A 558 7.19 14.93 1.64
CA CYS A 558 8.18 14.61 0.62
C CYS A 558 8.73 15.89 -0.02
N VAL A 559 10.03 15.92 -0.20
CA VAL A 559 10.70 17.01 -0.95
C VAL A 559 10.39 16.84 -2.44
N ASP A 560 9.87 17.91 -3.06
CA ASP A 560 9.59 18.01 -4.50
C ASP A 560 10.16 19.31 -5.05
N GLY A 561 11.38 19.24 -5.57
CA GLY A 561 12.15 20.43 -5.93
C GLY A 561 12.41 21.32 -4.72
N THR A 562 11.90 22.54 -4.75
CA THR A 562 11.95 23.51 -3.63
C THR A 562 10.70 23.49 -2.76
N ASN A 563 9.76 22.59 -3.02
CA ASN A 563 8.54 22.45 -2.23
C ASN A 563 8.62 21.22 -1.32
N VAL A 564 7.78 21.21 -0.29
CA VAL A 564 7.47 20.02 0.49
C VAL A 564 5.99 19.72 0.28
N VAL A 565 5.70 18.52 -0.17
CA VAL A 565 4.35 18.07 -0.54
C VAL A 565 3.96 16.82 0.25
N LEU A 566 2.67 16.52 0.28
CA LEU A 566 2.15 15.24 0.74
C LEU A 566 2.04 14.31 -0.46
N THR A 567 2.72 13.17 -0.44
CA THR A 567 2.69 12.19 -1.53
C THR A 567 2.68 10.76 -1.02
N GLN A 568 2.16 9.87 -1.83
CA GLN A 568 2.16 8.44 -1.55
C GLN A 568 3.59 7.90 -1.64
N GLN A 569 3.94 6.97 -0.73
CA GLN A 569 5.20 6.22 -0.85
C GLN A 569 5.17 5.36 -2.13
N ASP A 570 6.28 5.36 -2.86
CA ASP A 570 6.48 4.48 -4.01
C ASP A 570 7.25 3.23 -3.57
N THR A 571 7.29 2.23 -4.44
CA THR A 571 8.04 1.03 -4.20
C THR A 571 9.55 1.31 -4.21
N THR A 572 10.21 0.95 -3.12
CA THR A 572 11.66 0.72 -3.01
C THR A 572 12.60 1.70 -3.70
N SER A 573 12.32 3.01 -3.65
CA SER A 573 13.26 4.01 -4.14
C SER A 573 14.10 4.60 -3.01
N THR A 574 15.41 4.33 -3.01
CA THR A 574 16.35 4.96 -2.06
C THR A 574 16.30 6.49 -2.17
N ALA A 575 16.15 7.02 -3.38
CA ALA A 575 16.00 8.45 -3.62
C ALA A 575 14.70 8.98 -3.00
N LEU A 576 13.57 8.30 -3.19
CA LEU A 576 12.30 8.68 -2.59
C LEU A 576 12.35 8.56 -1.07
N ALA A 577 12.97 7.51 -0.52
CA ALA A 577 13.16 7.37 0.91
C ALA A 577 13.89 8.57 1.52
N LYS A 578 14.96 9.07 0.86
CA LYS A 578 15.66 10.28 1.30
C LYS A 578 14.78 11.54 1.20
N LYS A 579 13.99 11.68 0.14
CA LYS A 579 13.05 12.80 -0.02
C LYS A 579 11.94 12.80 1.04
N MET A 580 11.60 11.63 1.58
CA MET A 580 10.62 11.46 2.66
C MET A 580 11.25 11.42 4.06
N THR A 581 12.55 11.63 4.17
CA THR A 581 13.27 11.61 5.44
C THR A 581 13.83 12.99 5.77
N PHE A 582 13.62 13.41 7.01
CA PHE A 582 14.14 14.65 7.54
C PHE A 582 14.98 14.35 8.78
N LYS A 583 16.08 15.06 8.91
CA LYS A 583 16.91 15.06 10.11
C LYS A 583 16.38 16.09 11.08
N THR A 584 16.10 15.70 12.30
CA THR A 584 15.71 16.62 13.36
C THR A 584 16.95 17.25 13.99
N VAL A 585 16.95 18.56 14.09
CA VAL A 585 18.00 19.35 14.69
C VAL A 585 17.40 20.35 15.69
N GLU A 586 18.19 20.86 16.65
CA GLU A 586 17.77 21.98 17.47
C GLU A 586 17.31 23.13 16.57
N ALA A 587 16.31 23.88 17.02
CA ALA A 587 15.75 24.97 16.21
C ALA A 587 16.87 25.92 15.76
N ILE A 588 16.99 26.13 14.46
CA ILE A 588 18.07 26.95 13.87
C ILE A 588 17.95 28.45 14.21
N ASP A 589 16.82 28.88 14.77
CA ASP A 589 16.64 30.22 15.34
C ASP A 589 17.08 30.32 16.81
N GLY A 590 17.54 29.20 17.39
CA GLY A 590 17.99 29.11 18.77
C GLY A 590 16.86 29.02 19.80
N THR A 591 15.60 28.84 19.39
CA THR A 591 14.48 28.72 20.32
C THR A 591 14.55 27.37 21.04
N VAL A 592 14.74 27.41 22.34
CA VAL A 592 14.82 26.21 23.19
C VAL A 592 13.50 25.44 23.17
N GLY A 593 13.58 24.12 22.99
CA GLY A 593 12.42 23.22 22.97
C GLY A 593 11.69 23.16 21.64
N LYS A 594 12.16 23.88 20.62
CA LYS A 594 11.72 23.72 19.24
C LYS A 594 12.75 22.97 18.40
N VAL A 595 12.33 22.51 17.25
CA VAL A 595 13.15 21.76 16.31
C VAL A 595 13.06 22.35 14.90
N SER A 596 14.08 22.09 14.11
CA SER A 596 14.05 22.28 12.66
C SER A 596 14.19 20.93 11.97
N PHE A 597 13.57 20.81 10.78
CA PHE A 597 13.60 19.61 9.96
C PHE A 597 14.52 19.84 8.75
N GLU A 598 15.72 19.29 8.80
CA GLU A 598 16.68 19.35 7.70
C GLU A 598 16.39 18.22 6.71
N SER A 599 16.33 18.51 5.42
CA SER A 599 16.12 17.49 4.39
C SER A 599 17.32 16.54 4.27
N VAL A 600 17.06 15.23 4.28
CA VAL A 600 18.11 14.22 4.04
C VAL A 600 18.47 14.15 2.56
N SER A 601 17.51 14.40 1.66
CA SER A 601 17.79 14.44 0.22
C SER A 601 18.56 15.69 -0.22
N THR A 602 18.40 16.80 0.53
CA THR A 602 19.03 18.09 0.23
C THR A 602 19.64 18.66 1.52
N PRO A 603 20.77 18.12 1.98
CA PRO A 603 21.38 18.54 3.24
C PRO A 603 21.71 20.05 3.27
N GLY A 604 21.40 20.68 4.40
CA GLY A 604 21.54 22.12 4.58
C GLY A 604 20.29 22.91 4.18
N TYR A 605 19.22 22.23 3.76
CA TYR A 605 17.92 22.84 3.48
C TYR A 605 16.88 22.35 4.48
N PHE A 606 15.97 23.24 4.86
CA PHE A 606 15.03 23.02 5.96
C PHE A 606 13.59 23.22 5.50
N ILE A 607 12.67 22.48 6.10
CA ILE A 607 11.25 22.77 5.98
C ILE A 607 11.02 24.20 6.45
N THR A 608 10.40 25.01 5.62
CA THR A 608 10.23 26.45 5.84
C THR A 608 8.80 26.87 5.54
N VAL A 609 8.21 27.67 6.42
CA VAL A 609 6.92 28.31 6.19
C VAL A 609 7.13 29.56 5.35
N SER A 610 6.48 29.64 4.19
CA SER A 610 6.53 30.79 3.28
C SER A 610 5.10 31.27 2.98
N GLY A 611 4.62 32.22 3.74
CA GLY A 611 3.20 32.58 3.77
C GLY A 611 2.37 31.41 4.28
N ASP A 612 1.45 30.91 3.47
CA ASP A 612 0.65 29.72 3.79
C ASP A 612 1.22 28.43 3.16
N ASN A 613 2.33 28.51 2.43
CA ASN A 613 2.95 27.39 1.76
C ASN A 613 4.13 26.82 2.58
N ILE A 614 4.43 25.55 2.33
CA ILE A 614 5.59 24.87 2.91
C ILE A 614 6.61 24.61 1.80
N THR A 615 7.79 25.17 2.01
CA THR A 615 8.89 25.09 1.04
C THR A 615 10.15 24.53 1.70
N LEU A 616 11.18 24.30 0.90
CA LEU A 616 12.50 23.93 1.34
C LEU A 616 13.46 25.09 1.07
N THR A 617 14.12 25.62 2.10
CA THR A 617 15.09 26.71 1.96
C THR A 617 16.39 26.43 2.72
N ASP A 618 17.43 27.22 2.45
CA ASP A 618 18.74 27.17 3.12
C ASP A 618 18.72 27.63 4.59
N GLY A 619 17.54 27.91 5.14
CA GLY A 619 17.38 28.35 6.53
C GLY A 619 17.75 29.84 6.75
N SER A 620 17.92 30.63 5.70
CA SER A 620 18.23 32.05 5.83
C SER A 620 17.16 32.86 6.61
N ASN A 621 15.90 32.35 6.62
CA ASN A 621 14.85 32.85 7.50
C ASN A 621 14.59 31.84 8.63
N THR A 622 15.44 31.88 9.64
CA THR A 622 15.48 30.84 10.70
C THR A 622 14.18 30.69 11.48
N ALA A 623 13.46 31.78 11.75
CA ALA A 623 12.21 31.74 12.53
C ALA A 623 11.12 30.91 11.83
N ASN A 624 11.08 30.92 10.48
CA ASN A 624 10.11 30.18 9.71
C ASN A 624 10.47 28.69 9.52
N CYS A 625 11.61 28.26 10.05
CA CYS A 625 12.09 26.88 10.02
C CYS A 625 12.00 26.20 11.40
N SER A 626 11.40 26.83 12.40
CA SER A 626 11.35 26.34 13.78
C SER A 626 9.95 25.92 14.16
N PHE A 627 9.83 24.69 14.65
CA PHE A 627 8.55 24.06 14.93
C PHE A 627 8.50 23.49 16.35
N SER A 628 7.31 23.46 16.94
CA SER A 628 6.98 22.64 18.09
C SER A 628 6.30 21.34 17.64
N VAL A 629 6.61 20.24 18.31
CA VAL A 629 6.08 18.91 18.01
C VAL A 629 5.48 18.30 19.27
#